data_c213b39c1db2ccb850c5c9afd7884df9
#
_entry.id   c213b39c1db2ccb850c5c9afd7884df9
#
_cell.length_a   1.000
_cell.length_b   1.000
_cell.length_c   1.000
_cell.angle_alpha   90.00
_cell.angle_beta   90.00
_cell.angle_gamma   90.00
#
_symmetry.space_group_name_H-M   'P 1'
#
loop_
_entity.id
_entity.type
_entity.pdbx_description
1 polymer ?
#
loop_
_entity_poly.entity_id
_entity_poly.type
_entity_poly.pdbx_seq_one_letter_code
_entity_poly.pdbx_strand_id
1 'polypeptide(L)'
;MEFQVVIPVLISFAISVVLGPVIIPFLRKLKMGQTERTEGVQSHLKKAGTPTMGGVIFLIATAVTALFYVGDYPKIIPVLFLTLGFGIIGFLDDYLKVVLKRSDGLLPWQKFSLQVVLTAIFVFYIIKYTDISLTMRIPFWSGHFLNLGWLAVPVLFFAVIGTVNGVNFTDGLDGLASSVTLIVAVFFTVVSIGMKSGIEPITGAVVGGLMGFLLFNVYPAKVFMGVTGSLALGGFVAGTAYVMQMPLFILIVGLIYLVEVLSVIIQVTYFKATHGKRIFKMAPIHHHFELCGWSETRVVAVFSVITAVMCMIALLAL
;
A
#
# COMPACT_ATOMS: atom_id res chain seq x y z
N MET A 1 -24.44 0.79 -12.58
CA MET A 1 -22.99 1.03 -12.63
C MET A 1 -22.51 2.01 -11.56
N GLU A 2 -23.18 3.16 -11.41
CA GLU A 2 -22.79 4.17 -10.39
C GLU A 2 -22.96 3.68 -8.96
N PHE A 3 -24.00 2.91 -8.65
CA PHE A 3 -24.26 2.36 -7.31
C PHE A 3 -23.19 1.38 -6.82
N GLN A 4 -22.51 0.66 -7.72
CA GLN A 4 -21.51 -0.36 -7.40
C GLN A 4 -20.15 0.21 -6.98
N VAL A 5 -19.92 1.49 -7.22
CA VAL A 5 -18.71 2.22 -6.85
C VAL A 5 -19.01 3.30 -5.83
N VAL A 6 -19.99 4.16 -6.11
CA VAL A 6 -20.29 5.32 -5.26
C VAL A 6 -20.73 4.89 -3.85
N ILE A 7 -21.61 3.87 -3.75
CA ILE A 7 -22.06 3.39 -2.44
C ILE A 7 -20.91 2.79 -1.62
N PRO A 8 -20.07 1.87 -2.12
CA PRO A 8 -18.89 1.40 -1.38
C PRO A 8 -17.95 2.52 -0.95
N VAL A 9 -17.70 3.53 -1.81
CA VAL A 9 -16.89 4.70 -1.44
C VAL A 9 -17.50 5.42 -0.23
N LEU A 10 -18.79 5.75 -0.30
CA LEU A 10 -19.47 6.51 0.76
C LEU A 10 -19.57 5.73 2.07
N ILE A 11 -19.89 4.42 2.01
CA ILE A 11 -19.97 3.57 3.21
C ILE A 11 -18.60 3.49 3.88
N SER A 12 -17.55 3.13 3.12
CA SER A 12 -16.21 2.98 3.66
C SER A 12 -15.65 4.31 4.18
N PHE A 13 -15.92 5.42 3.50
CA PHE A 13 -15.58 6.75 3.97
C PHE A 13 -16.24 7.07 5.30
N ALA A 14 -17.57 6.88 5.40
CA ALA A 14 -18.32 7.16 6.61
C ALA A 14 -17.81 6.31 7.80
N ILE A 15 -17.60 5.00 7.58
CA ILE A 15 -17.05 4.11 8.61
C ILE A 15 -15.66 4.60 9.05
N SER A 16 -14.77 4.94 8.12
CA SER A 16 -13.42 5.42 8.42
C SER A 16 -13.44 6.71 9.24
N VAL A 17 -14.31 7.67 8.87
CA VAL A 17 -14.48 8.94 9.60
C VAL A 17 -15.00 8.72 11.01
N VAL A 18 -15.95 7.82 11.19
CA VAL A 18 -16.53 7.50 12.52
C VAL A 18 -15.54 6.73 13.40
N LEU A 19 -14.75 5.82 12.82
CA LEU A 19 -13.76 5.04 13.55
C LEU A 19 -12.56 5.88 14.00
N GLY A 20 -12.17 6.90 13.25
CA GLY A 20 -11.02 7.74 13.60
C GLY A 20 -11.06 8.29 15.03
N PRO A 21 -12.12 9.05 15.44
CA PRO A 21 -12.25 9.60 16.79
C PRO A 21 -12.32 8.54 17.88
N VAL A 22 -12.67 7.30 17.57
CA VAL A 22 -12.75 6.17 18.53
C VAL A 22 -11.39 5.48 18.66
N ILE A 23 -10.77 5.12 17.52
CA ILE A 23 -9.55 4.33 17.50
C ILE A 23 -8.33 5.18 17.90
N ILE A 24 -8.22 6.44 17.46
CA ILE A 24 -7.06 7.27 17.76
C ILE A 24 -6.84 7.47 19.27
N PRO A 25 -7.85 7.84 20.07
CA PRO A 25 -7.68 7.93 21.53
C PRO A 25 -7.35 6.58 22.19
N PHE A 26 -7.91 5.48 21.68
CA PHE A 26 -7.58 4.14 22.13
C PHE A 26 -6.11 3.79 21.89
N LEU A 27 -5.59 4.04 20.69
CA LEU A 27 -4.16 3.85 20.36
C LEU A 27 -3.26 4.72 21.26
N ARG A 28 -3.66 5.97 21.55
CA ARG A 28 -2.92 6.85 22.49
C ARG A 28 -2.86 6.29 23.91
N LYS A 29 -3.98 5.77 24.42
CA LYS A 29 -4.06 5.16 25.78
C LYS A 29 -3.13 3.97 25.90
N LEU A 30 -2.97 3.18 24.85
CA LEU A 30 -2.06 2.05 24.81
C LEU A 30 -0.58 2.48 24.69
N LYS A 31 -0.30 3.80 24.72
CA LYS A 31 1.04 4.39 24.53
C LYS A 31 1.72 3.89 23.25
N MET A 32 0.93 3.70 22.21
CA MET A 32 1.38 3.25 20.89
C MET A 32 2.04 4.39 20.09
N GLY A 33 2.87 5.22 20.76
CA GLY A 33 3.67 6.24 20.10
C GLY A 33 4.93 5.63 19.51
N GLN A 34 5.28 6.03 18.31
CA GLN A 34 6.54 5.64 17.69
C GLN A 34 7.71 6.26 18.47
N THR A 35 8.73 5.45 18.78
CA THR A 35 9.99 5.96 19.29
C THR A 35 10.82 6.36 18.07
N GLU A 36 10.97 7.66 17.84
CA GLU A 36 11.75 8.17 16.72
C GLU A 36 13.24 7.86 16.91
N ARG A 37 13.90 7.43 15.85
CA ARG A 37 15.36 7.23 15.88
C ARG A 37 16.05 8.59 15.90
N THR A 38 16.99 8.77 16.80
CA THR A 38 17.78 10.01 16.94
C THR A 38 18.63 10.34 15.70
N GLU A 39 18.83 9.38 14.81
CA GLU A 39 19.62 9.49 13.58
C GLU A 39 18.81 9.98 12.36
N GLY A 40 17.50 10.27 12.52
CA GLY A 40 16.59 10.73 11.45
C GLY A 40 16.59 12.25 11.24
N VAL A 41 15.68 12.70 10.37
CA VAL A 41 15.44 14.14 10.13
C VAL A 41 14.90 14.78 11.41
N GLN A 42 15.57 15.85 11.90
CA GLN A 42 15.24 16.47 13.22
C GLN A 42 13.78 16.95 13.33
N SER A 43 13.14 17.30 12.20
CA SER A 43 11.71 17.67 12.19
C SER A 43 10.79 16.58 12.69
N HIS A 44 11.19 15.30 12.56
CA HIS A 44 10.41 14.14 13.00
C HIS A 44 10.37 14.00 14.53
N LEU A 45 11.35 14.54 15.25
CA LEU A 45 11.33 14.54 16.72
C LEU A 45 10.10 15.26 17.29
N LYS A 46 9.53 16.23 16.57
CA LYS A 46 8.29 16.91 16.96
C LYS A 46 7.05 16.02 16.86
N LYS A 47 7.14 14.88 16.18
CA LYS A 47 6.04 13.91 16.00
C LYS A 47 6.00 12.85 17.11
N ALA A 48 6.95 12.91 18.06
CA ALA A 48 6.98 12.01 19.20
C ALA A 48 5.65 12.03 19.94
N GLY A 49 5.08 10.84 20.19
CA GLY A 49 3.77 10.67 20.83
C GLY A 49 2.57 10.58 19.88
N THR A 50 2.74 10.78 18.57
CA THR A 50 1.69 10.45 17.60
C THR A 50 1.51 8.93 17.55
N PRO A 51 0.27 8.40 17.74
CA PRO A 51 0.06 6.96 17.73
C PRO A 51 0.26 6.38 16.33
N THR A 52 0.78 5.16 16.26
CA THR A 52 0.87 4.35 15.04
C THR A 52 -0.24 3.30 14.98
N MET A 53 -0.25 2.43 13.97
CA MET A 53 -1.27 1.40 13.70
C MET A 53 -2.62 1.97 13.23
N GLY A 54 -2.67 3.23 12.81
CA GLY A 54 -3.88 3.87 12.29
C GLY A 54 -4.47 3.20 11.04
N GLY A 55 -3.67 2.41 10.34
CA GLY A 55 -4.12 1.60 9.20
C GLY A 55 -5.32 0.71 9.51
N VAL A 56 -5.51 0.31 10.76
CA VAL A 56 -6.68 -0.45 11.22
C VAL A 56 -7.99 0.28 10.89
N ILE A 57 -8.00 1.62 10.90
CA ILE A 57 -9.20 2.43 10.64
C ILE A 57 -9.76 2.15 9.23
N PHE A 58 -8.94 2.37 8.20
CA PHE A 58 -9.40 2.16 6.83
C PHE A 58 -9.51 0.66 6.48
N LEU A 59 -8.74 -0.22 7.12
CA LEU A 59 -8.85 -1.66 6.91
C LEU A 59 -10.19 -2.21 7.40
N ILE A 60 -10.65 -1.81 8.58
CA ILE A 60 -11.99 -2.20 9.08
C ILE A 60 -13.05 -1.62 8.14
N ALA A 61 -12.93 -0.34 7.75
CA ALA A 61 -13.87 0.29 6.85
C ALA A 61 -13.97 -0.44 5.50
N THR A 62 -12.81 -0.77 4.90
CA THR A 62 -12.73 -1.53 3.65
C THR A 62 -13.30 -2.94 3.80
N ALA A 63 -12.92 -3.67 4.86
CA ALA A 63 -13.36 -5.05 5.08
C ALA A 63 -14.88 -5.13 5.28
N VAL A 64 -15.43 -4.29 6.18
CA VAL A 64 -16.88 -4.25 6.44
C VAL A 64 -17.63 -3.90 5.15
N THR A 65 -17.18 -2.89 4.41
CA THR A 65 -17.81 -2.52 3.15
C THR A 65 -17.74 -3.64 2.12
N ALA A 66 -16.56 -4.25 1.92
CA ALA A 66 -16.38 -5.32 0.94
C ALA A 66 -17.26 -6.55 1.23
N LEU A 67 -17.46 -6.90 2.53
CA LEU A 67 -18.28 -8.04 2.93
C LEU A 67 -19.75 -7.94 2.45
N PHE A 68 -20.31 -6.74 2.32
CA PHE A 68 -21.66 -6.57 1.77
C PHE A 68 -21.77 -6.95 0.27
N TYR A 69 -20.63 -7.00 -0.42
CA TYR A 69 -20.60 -7.23 -1.88
C TYR A 69 -19.99 -8.59 -2.28
N VAL A 70 -19.42 -9.35 -1.34
CA VAL A 70 -18.75 -10.63 -1.66
C VAL A 70 -19.69 -11.63 -2.35
N GLY A 71 -20.98 -11.66 -1.97
CA GLY A 71 -21.97 -12.57 -2.57
C GLY A 71 -22.18 -12.33 -4.07
N ASP A 72 -22.26 -11.06 -4.47
CA ASP A 72 -22.51 -10.68 -5.86
C ASP A 72 -21.21 -10.54 -6.67
N TYR A 73 -20.08 -10.30 -5.99
CA TYR A 73 -18.77 -10.01 -6.58
C TYR A 73 -17.66 -10.90 -6.03
N PRO A 74 -17.65 -12.21 -6.32
CA PRO A 74 -16.69 -13.15 -5.72
C PRO A 74 -15.22 -12.85 -6.05
N LYS A 75 -14.94 -12.13 -7.12
CA LYS A 75 -13.58 -11.66 -7.47
C LYS A 75 -12.98 -10.67 -6.46
N ILE A 76 -13.78 -10.14 -5.54
CA ILE A 76 -13.32 -9.34 -4.40
C ILE A 76 -12.48 -10.20 -3.42
N ILE A 77 -12.80 -11.48 -3.28
CA ILE A 77 -12.19 -12.38 -2.28
C ILE A 77 -10.67 -12.39 -2.36
N PRO A 78 -10.03 -12.67 -3.51
CA PRO A 78 -8.56 -12.70 -3.58
C PRO A 78 -7.91 -11.34 -3.29
N VAL A 79 -8.54 -10.22 -3.68
CA VAL A 79 -8.04 -8.88 -3.37
C VAL A 79 -8.14 -8.61 -1.87
N LEU A 80 -9.30 -8.91 -1.27
CA LEU A 80 -9.53 -8.75 0.16
C LEU A 80 -8.59 -9.64 0.98
N PHE A 81 -8.36 -10.87 0.53
CA PHE A 81 -7.43 -11.82 1.16
C PHE A 81 -6.02 -11.26 1.24
N LEU A 82 -5.45 -10.75 0.15
CA LEU A 82 -4.13 -10.12 0.17
C LEU A 82 -4.11 -8.85 1.03
N THR A 83 -5.12 -8.00 0.88
CA THR A 83 -5.21 -6.75 1.66
C THR A 83 -5.21 -7.02 3.16
N LEU A 84 -6.11 -7.88 3.63
CA LEU A 84 -6.21 -8.20 5.05
C LEU A 84 -5.06 -9.07 5.54
N GLY A 85 -4.61 -10.04 4.74
CA GLY A 85 -3.50 -10.92 5.09
C GLY A 85 -2.20 -10.15 5.31
N PHE A 86 -1.85 -9.24 4.40
CA PHE A 86 -0.70 -8.34 4.59
C PHE A 86 -0.93 -7.35 5.73
N GLY A 87 -2.16 -6.88 5.92
CA GLY A 87 -2.55 -6.08 7.07
C GLY A 87 -2.31 -6.80 8.41
N ILE A 88 -2.62 -8.09 8.50
CA ILE A 88 -2.37 -8.93 9.69
C ILE A 88 -0.85 -9.08 9.93
N ILE A 89 -0.06 -9.31 8.89
CA ILE A 89 1.41 -9.38 9.02
C ILE A 89 1.95 -8.05 9.57
N GLY A 90 1.48 -6.93 9.02
CA GLY A 90 1.85 -5.60 9.49
C GLY A 90 1.38 -5.32 10.91
N PHE A 91 0.17 -5.76 11.27
CA PHE A 91 -0.36 -5.64 12.62
C PHE A 91 0.50 -6.40 13.63
N LEU A 92 0.93 -7.61 13.31
CA LEU A 92 1.83 -8.37 14.17
C LEU A 92 3.18 -7.67 14.36
N ASP A 93 3.74 -7.10 13.28
CA ASP A 93 4.99 -6.33 13.35
C ASP A 93 4.86 -5.09 14.24
N ASP A 94 3.80 -4.30 14.05
CA ASP A 94 3.52 -3.12 14.85
C ASP A 94 3.21 -3.49 16.32
N TYR A 95 2.42 -4.53 16.55
CA TYR A 95 2.07 -5.00 17.89
C TYR A 95 3.29 -5.42 18.69
N LEU A 96 4.21 -6.17 18.08
CA LEU A 96 5.47 -6.56 18.71
C LEU A 96 6.33 -5.34 19.08
N LYS A 97 6.39 -4.33 18.20
CA LYS A 97 7.17 -3.10 18.46
C LYS A 97 6.57 -2.25 19.57
N VAL A 98 5.26 -2.03 19.50
CA VAL A 98 4.60 -1.02 20.30
C VAL A 98 4.09 -1.56 21.63
N VAL A 99 3.41 -2.71 21.61
CA VAL A 99 2.82 -3.30 22.82
C VAL A 99 3.84 -4.11 23.61
N LEU A 100 4.60 -4.96 22.92
CA LEU A 100 5.63 -5.78 23.55
C LEU A 100 7.00 -5.08 23.67
N LYS A 101 7.11 -3.82 23.19
CA LYS A 101 8.31 -2.97 23.26
C LYS A 101 9.56 -3.64 22.70
N ARG A 102 9.40 -4.49 21.67
CA ARG A 102 10.53 -5.10 20.97
C ARG A 102 10.98 -4.13 19.88
N SER A 103 12.21 -3.61 19.96
CA SER A 103 12.77 -2.63 19.01
C SER A 103 12.68 -3.06 17.55
N ASP A 104 12.80 -4.36 17.28
CA ASP A 104 12.90 -4.89 15.91
C ASP A 104 11.57 -5.40 15.34
N GLY A 105 10.51 -5.52 16.18
CA GLY A 105 9.24 -6.12 15.76
C GLY A 105 9.41 -7.56 15.28
N LEU A 106 8.89 -7.89 14.11
CA LEU A 106 9.21 -9.13 13.41
C LEU A 106 10.63 -9.04 12.84
N LEU A 107 11.42 -10.08 13.05
CA LEU A 107 12.73 -10.15 12.39
C LEU A 107 12.56 -10.14 10.85
N PRO A 108 13.52 -9.56 10.10
CA PRO A 108 13.39 -9.42 8.65
C PRO A 108 13.06 -10.74 7.93
N TRP A 109 13.68 -11.84 8.34
CA TRP A 109 13.41 -13.17 7.77
C TRP A 109 12.00 -13.68 8.11
N GLN A 110 11.49 -13.40 9.33
CA GLN A 110 10.13 -13.79 9.74
C GLN A 110 9.09 -13.03 8.90
N LYS A 111 9.26 -11.71 8.78
CA LYS A 111 8.40 -10.86 7.96
C LYS A 111 8.39 -11.33 6.51
N PHE A 112 9.56 -11.59 5.94
CA PHE A 112 9.70 -12.08 4.57
C PHE A 112 9.05 -13.46 4.39
N SER A 113 9.28 -14.41 5.30
CA SER A 113 8.67 -15.74 5.23
C SER A 113 7.15 -15.70 5.29
N LEU A 114 6.57 -14.88 6.17
CA LEU A 114 5.11 -14.69 6.23
C LEU A 114 4.55 -14.10 4.93
N GLN A 115 5.25 -13.12 4.31
CA GLN A 115 4.88 -12.56 3.02
C GLN A 115 4.92 -13.63 1.91
N VAL A 116 5.95 -14.49 1.89
CA VAL A 116 6.08 -15.60 0.93
C VAL A 116 4.94 -16.61 1.12
N VAL A 117 4.66 -17.03 2.35
CA VAL A 117 3.58 -17.99 2.64
C VAL A 117 2.23 -17.43 2.21
N LEU A 118 1.92 -16.18 2.56
CA LEU A 118 0.67 -15.54 2.18
C LEU A 118 0.53 -15.44 0.66
N THR A 119 1.61 -15.07 -0.04
CA THR A 119 1.65 -15.02 -1.50
C THR A 119 1.47 -16.40 -2.11
N ALA A 120 2.06 -17.46 -1.54
CA ALA A 120 1.88 -18.84 -2.00
C ALA A 120 0.41 -19.29 -1.90
N ILE A 121 -0.25 -18.96 -0.78
CA ILE A 121 -1.69 -19.26 -0.60
C ILE A 121 -2.52 -18.51 -1.65
N PHE A 122 -2.21 -17.25 -1.91
CA PHE A 122 -2.87 -16.47 -2.95
C PHE A 122 -2.71 -17.08 -4.35
N VAL A 123 -1.47 -17.45 -4.72
CA VAL A 123 -1.19 -18.10 -6.01
C VAL A 123 -1.96 -19.42 -6.14
N PHE A 124 -1.91 -20.24 -5.09
CA PHE A 124 -2.65 -21.51 -5.06
C PHE A 124 -4.15 -21.28 -5.23
N TYR A 125 -4.72 -20.28 -4.54
CA TYR A 125 -6.14 -19.94 -4.64
C TYR A 125 -6.51 -19.47 -6.05
N ILE A 126 -5.72 -18.55 -6.64
CA ILE A 126 -5.96 -18.06 -8.01
C ILE A 126 -5.96 -19.21 -9.03
N ILE A 127 -4.94 -20.06 -8.98
CA ILE A 127 -4.79 -21.16 -9.97
C ILE A 127 -5.85 -22.25 -9.79
N LYS A 128 -6.24 -22.56 -8.54
CA LYS A 128 -7.07 -23.74 -8.27
C LYS A 128 -8.58 -23.42 -8.20
N TYR A 129 -8.94 -22.23 -7.75
CA TYR A 129 -10.31 -21.89 -7.39
C TYR A 129 -10.90 -20.70 -8.15
N THR A 130 -10.15 -20.14 -9.10
CA THR A 130 -10.64 -19.04 -9.92
C THR A 130 -10.30 -19.24 -11.39
N ASP A 131 -11.03 -18.57 -12.27
CA ASP A 131 -10.75 -18.51 -13.72
C ASP A 131 -9.78 -17.38 -14.08
N ILE A 132 -9.09 -16.79 -13.10
CA ILE A 132 -8.17 -15.67 -13.30
C ILE A 132 -6.87 -16.21 -13.91
N SER A 133 -6.58 -15.79 -15.13
CA SER A 133 -5.33 -16.15 -15.81
C SER A 133 -4.15 -15.35 -15.25
N LEU A 134 -2.97 -15.98 -15.17
CA LEU A 134 -1.70 -15.30 -14.85
C LEU A 134 -1.07 -14.62 -16.07
N THR A 135 -1.75 -14.56 -17.21
CA THR A 135 -1.30 -13.72 -18.33
C THR A 135 -1.36 -12.26 -17.95
N MET A 136 -0.45 -11.45 -18.50
CA MET A 136 -0.26 -10.05 -18.11
C MET A 136 -0.55 -9.16 -19.32
N ARG A 137 -1.49 -8.23 -19.19
CA ARG A 137 -1.73 -7.22 -20.22
C ARG A 137 -0.48 -6.37 -20.41
N ILE A 138 -0.06 -6.19 -21.67
CA ILE A 138 1.13 -5.40 -22.01
C ILE A 138 0.70 -3.93 -22.15
N PRO A 139 1.29 -3.00 -21.36
CA PRO A 139 1.03 -1.58 -21.50
C PRO A 139 1.40 -1.07 -22.92
N PHE A 140 0.62 -0.12 -23.44
CA PHE A 140 0.78 0.49 -24.77
C PHE A 140 0.60 -0.47 -25.97
N TRP A 141 0.19 -1.71 -25.71
CA TRP A 141 -0.08 -2.68 -26.77
C TRP A 141 -1.45 -3.31 -26.55
N SER A 142 -2.48 -2.54 -26.86
CA SER A 142 -3.87 -2.91 -26.59
C SER A 142 -4.23 -4.30 -27.15
N GLY A 143 -4.93 -5.08 -26.33
CA GLY A 143 -5.34 -6.43 -26.68
C GLY A 143 -4.26 -7.51 -26.61
N HIS A 144 -3.00 -7.17 -26.32
CA HIS A 144 -1.93 -8.14 -26.21
C HIS A 144 -1.64 -8.52 -24.76
N PHE A 145 -1.36 -9.82 -24.56
CA PHE A 145 -1.06 -10.38 -23.27
C PHE A 145 0.25 -11.17 -23.32
N LEU A 146 1.11 -10.92 -22.33
CA LEU A 146 2.32 -11.69 -22.10
C LEU A 146 1.97 -12.96 -21.34
N ASN A 147 2.27 -14.12 -21.94
CA ASN A 147 2.13 -15.41 -21.30
C ASN A 147 3.53 -15.96 -20.97
N LEU A 148 3.86 -16.01 -19.70
CA LEU A 148 5.15 -16.51 -19.20
C LEU A 148 5.12 -17.99 -18.84
N GLY A 149 3.98 -18.67 -19.05
CA GLY A 149 3.80 -20.05 -18.62
C GLY A 149 4.11 -20.22 -17.13
N TRP A 150 4.94 -21.19 -16.76
CA TRP A 150 5.31 -21.46 -15.37
C TRP A 150 6.13 -20.32 -14.70
N LEU A 151 6.82 -19.50 -15.49
CA LEU A 151 7.56 -18.33 -14.98
C LEU A 151 6.63 -17.24 -14.44
N ALA A 152 5.34 -17.25 -14.77
CA ALA A 152 4.36 -16.32 -14.22
C ALA A 152 4.30 -16.40 -12.68
N VAL A 153 4.51 -17.59 -12.10
CA VAL A 153 4.48 -17.79 -10.63
C VAL A 153 5.63 -17.06 -9.92
N PRO A 154 6.93 -17.29 -10.23
CA PRO A 154 8.01 -16.54 -9.58
C PRO A 154 7.93 -15.04 -9.85
N VAL A 155 7.48 -14.61 -11.04
CA VAL A 155 7.25 -13.18 -11.34
C VAL A 155 6.15 -12.62 -10.44
N LEU A 156 5.08 -13.38 -10.17
CA LEU A 156 4.04 -12.97 -9.24
C LEU A 156 4.60 -12.77 -7.82
N PHE A 157 5.40 -13.70 -7.31
CA PHE A 157 6.03 -13.53 -6.00
C PHE A 157 6.86 -12.26 -5.94
N PHE A 158 7.69 -12.03 -6.95
CA PHE A 158 8.51 -10.82 -7.03
C PHE A 158 7.67 -9.54 -7.07
N ALA A 159 6.62 -9.51 -7.91
CA ALA A 159 5.75 -8.35 -8.03
C ALA A 159 4.95 -8.07 -6.76
N VAL A 160 4.35 -9.10 -6.12
CA VAL A 160 3.59 -8.94 -4.87
C VAL A 160 4.50 -8.45 -3.75
N ILE A 161 5.60 -9.16 -3.48
CA ILE A 161 6.50 -8.84 -2.38
C ILE A 161 7.19 -7.48 -2.62
N GLY A 162 7.59 -7.20 -3.87
CA GLY A 162 8.17 -5.92 -4.27
C GLY A 162 7.20 -4.76 -4.05
N THR A 163 5.94 -4.91 -4.49
CA THR A 163 4.89 -3.88 -4.29
C THR A 163 4.60 -3.65 -2.82
N VAL A 164 4.42 -4.72 -2.04
CA VAL A 164 4.12 -4.65 -0.61
C VAL A 164 5.22 -3.91 0.15
N ASN A 165 6.47 -4.23 -0.10
CA ASN A 165 7.58 -3.55 0.55
C ASN A 165 7.82 -2.14 -0.02
N GLY A 166 7.55 -1.90 -1.31
CA GLY A 166 7.59 -0.57 -1.91
C GLY A 166 6.61 0.39 -1.26
N VAL A 167 5.36 -0.02 -1.06
CA VAL A 167 4.36 0.78 -0.33
C VAL A 167 4.78 1.00 1.12
N ASN A 168 5.36 -0.02 1.77
CA ASN A 168 5.85 0.11 3.14
C ASN A 168 7.00 1.13 3.25
N PHE A 169 7.91 1.18 2.30
CA PHE A 169 8.96 2.22 2.27
C PHE A 169 8.41 3.61 1.95
N THR A 170 7.27 3.70 1.26
CA THR A 170 6.61 4.98 0.96
C THR A 170 5.92 5.59 2.20
N ASP A 171 5.66 4.80 3.25
CA ASP A 171 5.00 5.26 4.49
C ASP A 171 5.99 5.93 5.47
N GLY A 172 6.80 6.87 4.97
CA GLY A 172 7.78 7.60 5.79
C GLY A 172 7.39 9.03 6.13
N LEU A 173 6.37 9.60 5.49
CA LEU A 173 5.88 10.97 5.71
C LEU A 173 4.37 11.00 5.91
N ASP A 174 3.88 12.02 6.66
CA ASP A 174 2.47 12.20 6.95
C ASP A 174 1.63 12.26 5.67
N GLY A 175 0.76 11.26 5.46
CA GLY A 175 -0.13 11.18 4.31
C GLY A 175 0.51 10.75 3.00
N LEU A 176 1.82 10.46 2.93
CA LEU A 176 2.49 10.12 1.67
C LEU A 176 1.93 8.80 1.08
N ALA A 177 2.04 7.70 1.81
CA ALA A 177 1.54 6.40 1.35
C ALA A 177 0.02 6.42 1.12
N SER A 178 -0.73 7.11 1.99
CA SER A 178 -2.18 7.26 1.86
C SER A 178 -2.57 8.00 0.58
N SER A 179 -1.92 9.14 0.27
CA SER A 179 -2.24 9.97 -0.90
C SER A 179 -1.85 9.29 -2.21
N VAL A 180 -0.64 8.73 -2.27
CA VAL A 180 -0.16 7.98 -3.45
C VAL A 180 -1.07 6.79 -3.72
N THR A 181 -1.38 5.99 -2.69
CA THR A 181 -2.23 4.80 -2.88
C THR A 181 -3.68 5.15 -3.16
N LEU A 182 -4.19 6.26 -2.62
CA LEU A 182 -5.53 6.74 -2.98
C LEU A 182 -5.64 7.00 -4.49
N ILE A 183 -4.66 7.67 -5.09
CA ILE A 183 -4.62 7.96 -6.53
C ILE A 183 -4.53 6.65 -7.34
N VAL A 184 -3.69 5.72 -6.92
CA VAL A 184 -3.58 4.39 -7.55
C VAL A 184 -4.90 3.59 -7.42
N ALA A 185 -5.58 3.67 -6.26
CA ALA A 185 -6.87 3.02 -6.05
C ALA A 185 -7.96 3.63 -6.94
N VAL A 186 -7.98 4.95 -7.13
CA VAL A 186 -8.87 5.62 -8.08
C VAL A 186 -8.61 5.15 -9.51
N PHE A 187 -7.34 5.04 -9.93
CA PHE A 187 -6.99 4.48 -11.24
C PHE A 187 -7.59 3.08 -11.41
N PHE A 188 -7.34 2.16 -10.49
CA PHE A 188 -7.88 0.81 -10.57
C PHE A 188 -9.42 0.79 -10.53
N THR A 189 -10.05 1.71 -9.79
CA THR A 189 -11.51 1.84 -9.77
C THR A 189 -12.04 2.24 -11.14
N VAL A 190 -11.45 3.26 -11.78
CA VAL A 190 -11.84 3.71 -13.12
C VAL A 190 -11.67 2.58 -14.15
N VAL A 191 -10.52 1.91 -14.12
CA VAL A 191 -10.24 0.80 -15.05
C VAL A 191 -11.16 -0.38 -14.79
N SER A 192 -11.46 -0.71 -13.51
CA SER A 192 -12.37 -1.80 -13.17
C SER A 192 -13.79 -1.57 -13.73
N ILE A 193 -14.28 -0.32 -13.66
CA ILE A 193 -15.56 0.07 -14.27
C ILE A 193 -15.52 -0.15 -15.80
N GLY A 194 -14.48 0.35 -16.46
CA GLY A 194 -14.33 0.25 -17.92
C GLY A 194 -14.25 -1.20 -18.40
N MET A 195 -13.55 -2.04 -17.66
CA MET A 195 -13.37 -3.47 -17.97
C MET A 195 -14.49 -4.37 -17.45
N LYS A 196 -15.40 -3.85 -16.60
CA LYS A 196 -16.41 -4.64 -15.87
C LYS A 196 -15.78 -5.84 -15.15
N SER A 197 -14.72 -5.56 -14.40
CA SER A 197 -13.85 -6.59 -13.85
C SER A 197 -14.47 -7.39 -12.70
N GLY A 198 -15.52 -6.86 -12.05
CA GLY A 198 -16.20 -7.46 -10.90
C GLY A 198 -15.46 -7.24 -9.57
N ILE A 199 -14.58 -6.23 -9.50
CA ILE A 199 -13.91 -5.80 -8.26
C ILE A 199 -14.16 -4.33 -7.93
N GLU A 200 -15.09 -3.69 -8.64
CA GLU A 200 -15.46 -2.29 -8.46
C GLU A 200 -15.78 -1.94 -6.99
N PRO A 201 -16.53 -2.80 -6.24
CA PRO A 201 -16.85 -2.47 -4.86
C PRO A 201 -15.65 -2.43 -3.92
N ILE A 202 -14.66 -3.31 -4.08
CA ILE A 202 -13.49 -3.31 -3.19
C ILE A 202 -12.54 -2.15 -3.52
N THR A 203 -12.36 -1.83 -4.79
CA THR A 203 -11.53 -0.67 -5.18
C THR A 203 -12.17 0.62 -4.67
N GLY A 204 -13.50 0.77 -4.81
CA GLY A 204 -14.25 1.88 -4.24
C GLY A 204 -14.17 1.92 -2.70
N ALA A 205 -14.28 0.78 -2.03
CA ALA A 205 -14.17 0.71 -0.57
C ALA A 205 -12.79 1.19 -0.08
N VAL A 206 -11.70 0.83 -0.76
CA VAL A 206 -10.36 1.32 -0.42
C VAL A 206 -10.24 2.83 -0.67
N VAL A 207 -10.78 3.34 -1.78
CA VAL A 207 -10.83 4.79 -2.04
C VAL A 207 -11.54 5.52 -0.90
N GLY A 208 -12.75 5.09 -0.52
CA GLY A 208 -13.51 5.70 0.57
C GLY A 208 -12.79 5.62 1.92
N GLY A 209 -12.26 4.42 2.25
CA GLY A 209 -11.52 4.19 3.48
C GLY A 209 -10.29 5.09 3.62
N LEU A 210 -9.51 5.23 2.54
CA LEU A 210 -8.33 6.11 2.51
C LEU A 210 -8.70 7.59 2.56
N MET A 211 -9.77 8.02 1.87
CA MET A 211 -10.27 9.39 1.98
C MET A 211 -10.63 9.75 3.41
N GLY A 212 -11.34 8.86 4.12
CA GLY A 212 -11.69 9.06 5.53
C GLY A 212 -10.46 9.03 6.44
N PHE A 213 -9.51 8.14 6.20
CA PHE A 213 -8.27 8.04 6.97
C PHE A 213 -7.36 9.27 6.80
N LEU A 214 -7.28 9.82 5.59
CA LEU A 214 -6.50 11.03 5.31
C LEU A 214 -6.90 12.23 6.16
N LEU A 215 -8.14 12.35 6.59
CA LEU A 215 -8.57 13.42 7.52
C LEU A 215 -7.78 13.42 8.85
N PHE A 216 -7.15 12.32 9.17
CA PHE A 216 -6.35 12.14 10.39
C PHE A 216 -4.86 11.94 10.12
N ASN A 217 -4.49 11.55 8.89
CA ASN A 217 -3.13 11.18 8.53
C ASN A 217 -2.35 12.25 7.76
N VAL A 218 -3.02 13.28 7.19
CA VAL A 218 -2.32 14.42 6.56
C VAL A 218 -1.55 15.24 7.57
N TYR A 219 -0.49 15.90 7.11
CA TYR A 219 0.37 16.76 7.94
C TYR A 219 -0.41 17.94 8.57
N PRO A 220 -0.29 18.20 9.88
CA PRO A 220 0.36 17.36 10.88
C PRO A 220 -0.51 16.18 11.29
N ALA A 221 0.01 14.95 11.16
CA ALA A 221 -0.75 13.74 11.38
C ALA A 221 -1.19 13.56 12.84
N LYS A 222 -2.46 13.18 13.03
CA LYS A 222 -3.03 12.77 14.32
C LYS A 222 -2.79 11.30 14.63
N VAL A 223 -2.48 10.50 13.60
CA VAL A 223 -2.18 9.06 13.66
C VAL A 223 -1.34 8.67 12.46
N PHE A 224 -0.33 7.84 12.65
CA PHE A 224 0.44 7.22 11.57
C PHE A 224 -0.22 5.93 11.10
N MET A 225 -0.06 5.62 9.81
CA MET A 225 -0.62 4.43 9.21
C MET A 225 -0.05 3.16 9.85
N GLY A 226 1.26 3.12 10.03
CA GLY A 226 2.01 1.98 10.54
C GLY A 226 2.20 0.88 9.49
N VAL A 227 3.01 -0.11 9.84
CA VAL A 227 3.28 -1.27 8.99
C VAL A 227 1.97 -2.03 8.70
N THR A 228 1.02 -2.00 9.64
CA THR A 228 -0.35 -2.54 9.48
C THR A 228 -1.00 -2.04 8.21
N GLY A 229 -1.04 -0.73 8.01
CA GLY A 229 -1.72 -0.15 6.86
C GLY A 229 -0.89 -0.23 5.58
N SER A 230 0.40 0.06 5.66
CA SER A 230 1.25 0.14 4.47
C SER A 230 1.45 -1.22 3.77
N LEU A 231 1.63 -2.33 4.52
CA LEU A 231 1.65 -3.66 3.91
C LEU A 231 0.30 -4.04 3.31
N ALA A 232 -0.80 -3.71 3.99
CA ALA A 232 -2.15 -3.96 3.48
C ALA A 232 -2.42 -3.25 2.15
N LEU A 233 -2.03 -1.98 2.04
CA LEU A 233 -2.17 -1.23 0.79
C LEU A 233 -1.33 -1.83 -0.35
N GLY A 234 -0.12 -2.30 -0.05
CA GLY A 234 0.69 -3.03 -1.02
C GLY A 234 0.02 -4.33 -1.48
N GLY A 235 -0.59 -5.07 -0.55
CA GLY A 235 -1.41 -6.26 -0.84
C GLY A 235 -2.63 -5.93 -1.71
N PHE A 236 -3.31 -4.82 -1.43
CA PHE A 236 -4.41 -4.32 -2.26
C PHE A 236 -3.97 -4.01 -3.69
N VAL A 237 -2.90 -3.23 -3.87
CA VAL A 237 -2.39 -2.84 -5.20
C VAL A 237 -2.00 -4.08 -6.00
N ALA A 238 -1.22 -4.99 -5.40
CA ALA A 238 -0.78 -6.21 -6.07
C ALA A 238 -1.95 -7.14 -6.39
N GLY A 239 -2.85 -7.38 -5.42
CA GLY A 239 -4.02 -8.23 -5.60
C GLY A 239 -4.95 -7.74 -6.70
N THR A 240 -5.25 -6.43 -6.69
CA THR A 240 -6.07 -5.78 -7.72
C THR A 240 -5.44 -5.93 -9.10
N ALA A 241 -4.15 -5.64 -9.22
CA ALA A 241 -3.44 -5.74 -10.49
C ALA A 241 -3.45 -7.17 -11.05
N TYR A 242 -3.25 -8.20 -10.20
CA TYR A 242 -3.29 -9.58 -10.66
C TYR A 242 -4.69 -10.05 -11.03
N VAL A 243 -5.71 -9.69 -10.25
CA VAL A 243 -7.11 -10.03 -10.58
C VAL A 243 -7.55 -9.40 -11.90
N MET A 244 -7.04 -8.22 -12.22
CA MET A 244 -7.30 -7.52 -13.49
C MET A 244 -6.33 -7.91 -14.63
N GLN A 245 -5.40 -8.84 -14.40
CA GLN A 245 -4.34 -9.23 -15.35
C GLN A 245 -3.45 -8.03 -15.77
N MET A 246 -3.21 -7.09 -14.86
CA MET A 246 -2.47 -5.84 -15.09
C MET A 246 -1.23 -5.67 -14.21
N PRO A 247 -0.46 -6.74 -13.84
CA PRO A 247 0.69 -6.56 -12.95
C PRO A 247 1.79 -5.67 -13.54
N LEU A 248 1.95 -5.63 -14.87
CA LEU A 248 2.92 -4.75 -15.52
C LEU A 248 2.57 -3.26 -15.37
N PHE A 249 1.30 -2.93 -15.17
CA PHE A 249 0.86 -1.57 -14.91
C PHE A 249 1.32 -1.04 -13.57
N ILE A 250 1.66 -1.91 -12.59
CA ILE A 250 2.25 -1.49 -11.31
C ILE A 250 3.57 -0.71 -11.54
N LEU A 251 4.34 -1.07 -12.58
CA LEU A 251 5.58 -0.35 -12.91
C LEU A 251 5.32 1.11 -13.33
N ILE A 252 4.12 1.41 -13.81
CA ILE A 252 3.70 2.75 -14.24
C ILE A 252 3.00 3.45 -13.07
N VAL A 253 1.85 2.93 -12.61
CA VAL A 253 1.05 3.60 -11.57
C VAL A 253 1.72 3.58 -10.20
N GLY A 254 2.57 2.58 -9.93
CA GLY A 254 3.35 2.42 -8.71
C GLY A 254 4.79 2.94 -8.83
N LEU A 255 5.09 3.84 -9.76
CA LEU A 255 6.43 4.38 -9.96
C LEU A 255 7.05 4.90 -8.67
N ILE A 256 6.27 5.57 -7.83
CA ILE A 256 6.75 6.07 -6.53
C ILE A 256 7.19 4.91 -5.65
N TYR A 257 6.41 3.83 -5.51
CA TYR A 257 6.80 2.65 -4.73
C TYR A 257 8.09 2.01 -5.25
N LEU A 258 8.21 1.96 -6.58
CA LEU A 258 9.41 1.42 -7.24
C LEU A 258 10.64 2.28 -6.95
N VAL A 259 10.52 3.60 -7.06
CA VAL A 259 11.63 4.54 -6.78
C VAL A 259 12.04 4.49 -5.31
N GLU A 260 11.07 4.39 -4.40
CA GLU A 260 11.35 4.26 -2.96
C GLU A 260 12.15 2.99 -2.66
N VAL A 261 11.70 1.83 -3.14
CA VAL A 261 12.41 0.57 -2.89
C VAL A 261 13.77 0.53 -3.59
N LEU A 262 13.86 1.00 -4.83
CA LEU A 262 15.12 1.04 -5.57
C LEU A 262 16.14 1.96 -4.90
N SER A 263 15.70 3.11 -4.38
CA SER A 263 16.60 4.02 -3.67
C SER A 263 17.26 3.37 -2.45
N VAL A 264 16.49 2.52 -1.72
CA VAL A 264 17.02 1.76 -0.58
C VAL A 264 18.01 0.69 -1.06
N ILE A 265 17.65 -0.09 -2.09
CA ILE A 265 18.52 -1.14 -2.64
C ILE A 265 19.84 -0.53 -3.12
N ILE A 266 19.78 0.53 -3.93
CA ILE A 266 20.95 1.22 -4.46
C ILE A 266 21.82 1.77 -3.33
N GLN A 267 21.21 2.48 -2.36
CA GLN A 267 21.94 3.05 -1.23
C GLN A 267 22.65 1.98 -0.39
N VAL A 268 21.94 0.91 -0.02
CA VAL A 268 22.52 -0.15 0.83
C VAL A 268 23.62 -0.90 0.10
N THR A 269 23.41 -1.24 -1.18
CA THR A 269 24.41 -1.95 -2.00
C THR A 269 25.67 -1.11 -2.18
N TYR A 270 25.49 0.17 -2.56
CA TYR A 270 26.62 1.08 -2.74
C TYR A 270 27.37 1.35 -1.44
N PHE A 271 26.65 1.57 -0.33
CA PHE A 271 27.24 1.80 1.00
C PHE A 271 28.12 0.62 1.43
N LYS A 272 27.63 -0.62 1.24
CA LYS A 272 28.42 -1.83 1.55
C LYS A 272 29.62 -1.97 0.61
N ALA A 273 29.44 -1.78 -0.70
CA ALA A 273 30.51 -1.93 -1.69
C ALA A 273 31.62 -0.88 -1.56
N THR A 274 31.30 0.32 -1.07
CA THR A 274 32.24 1.45 -0.96
C THR A 274 32.69 1.74 0.47
N HIS A 275 32.39 0.82 1.43
CA HIS A 275 32.76 0.95 2.83
C HIS A 275 32.31 2.29 3.49
N GLY A 276 31.06 2.69 3.24
CA GLY A 276 30.43 3.81 3.94
C GLY A 276 30.10 5.04 3.10
N LYS A 277 30.39 5.05 1.79
CA LYS A 277 29.96 6.17 0.92
C LYS A 277 28.48 6.09 0.61
N ARG A 278 27.83 7.24 0.48
CA ARG A 278 26.39 7.36 0.18
C ARG A 278 26.16 8.00 -1.17
N ILE A 279 25.18 7.49 -1.95
CA ILE A 279 24.67 8.13 -3.17
C ILE A 279 23.64 9.18 -2.81
N PHE A 280 22.65 8.80 -2.04
CA PHE A 280 21.61 9.71 -1.51
C PHE A 280 22.02 10.18 -0.12
N LYS A 281 21.59 11.40 0.28
CA LYS A 281 21.78 11.88 1.65
C LYS A 281 21.17 10.91 2.66
N MET A 282 19.99 10.36 2.32
CA MET A 282 19.30 9.31 3.07
C MET A 282 18.41 8.50 2.12
N ALA A 283 18.11 7.27 2.45
CA ALA A 283 17.11 6.44 1.77
C ALA A 283 16.12 5.91 2.83
N PRO A 284 14.83 5.75 2.47
CA PRO A 284 14.21 5.93 1.14
C PRO A 284 14.31 7.36 0.59
N ILE A 285 13.99 7.55 -0.71
CA ILE A 285 14.30 8.78 -1.45
C ILE A 285 13.55 10.04 -0.95
N HIS A 286 12.37 9.89 -0.35
CA HIS A 286 11.64 11.02 0.23
C HIS A 286 12.48 11.74 1.31
N HIS A 287 13.24 11.02 2.14
CA HIS A 287 14.14 11.62 3.12
C HIS A 287 15.32 12.36 2.48
N HIS A 288 15.78 11.90 1.30
CA HIS A 288 16.78 12.65 0.55
C HIS A 288 16.29 14.06 0.19
N PHE A 289 15.03 14.18 -0.27
CA PHE A 289 14.45 15.47 -0.62
C PHE A 289 14.25 16.36 0.61
N GLU A 290 13.82 15.80 1.75
CA GLU A 290 13.75 16.55 3.00
C GLU A 290 15.13 17.12 3.40
N LEU A 291 16.19 16.30 3.34
CA LEU A 291 17.56 16.73 3.60
C LEU A 291 18.14 17.69 2.53
N CYS A 292 17.46 17.80 1.37
CA CYS A 292 17.72 18.82 0.36
C CYS A 292 16.92 20.10 0.60
N GLY A 293 16.15 20.20 1.70
CA GLY A 293 15.43 21.42 2.11
C GLY A 293 13.97 21.48 1.63
N TRP A 294 13.41 20.38 1.13
CA TRP A 294 11.98 20.34 0.82
C TRP A 294 11.17 20.15 2.11
N SER A 295 10.02 20.85 2.20
CA SER A 295 9.07 20.55 3.25
C SER A 295 8.40 19.19 3.00
N GLU A 296 8.00 18.52 4.06
CA GLU A 296 7.26 17.25 4.00
C GLU A 296 6.03 17.34 3.10
N THR A 297 5.24 18.41 3.27
CA THR A 297 4.06 18.68 2.43
C THR A 297 4.40 18.85 0.95
N ARG A 298 5.56 19.43 0.62
CA ARG A 298 6.04 19.54 -0.75
C ARG A 298 6.39 18.17 -1.34
N VAL A 299 7.06 17.32 -0.59
CA VAL A 299 7.39 15.95 -1.04
C VAL A 299 6.11 15.18 -1.33
N VAL A 300 5.15 15.19 -0.38
CA VAL A 300 3.85 14.52 -0.54
C VAL A 300 3.10 15.04 -1.77
N ALA A 301 3.03 16.36 -1.95
CA ALA A 301 2.34 16.95 -3.09
C ALA A 301 2.98 16.57 -4.43
N VAL A 302 4.31 16.66 -4.55
CA VAL A 302 5.03 16.32 -5.79
C VAL A 302 4.90 14.85 -6.11
N PHE A 303 5.04 13.94 -5.14
CA PHE A 303 4.89 12.50 -5.35
C PHE A 303 3.46 12.13 -5.75
N SER A 304 2.46 12.79 -5.15
CA SER A 304 1.05 12.62 -5.53
C SER A 304 0.78 13.10 -6.96
N VAL A 305 1.34 14.25 -7.36
CA VAL A 305 1.20 14.75 -8.75
C VAL A 305 1.88 13.81 -9.74
N ILE A 306 3.10 13.33 -9.44
CA ILE A 306 3.78 12.33 -10.27
C ILE A 306 2.90 11.08 -10.41
N THR A 307 2.36 10.57 -9.31
CA THR A 307 1.47 9.39 -9.33
C THR A 307 0.22 9.64 -10.20
N ALA A 308 -0.41 10.81 -10.06
CA ALA A 308 -1.57 11.15 -10.89
C ALA A 308 -1.23 11.21 -12.39
N VAL A 309 -0.10 11.81 -12.76
CA VAL A 309 0.38 11.84 -14.14
C VAL A 309 0.67 10.42 -14.65
N MET A 310 1.31 9.57 -13.84
CA MET A 310 1.60 8.18 -14.22
C MET A 310 0.32 7.36 -14.36
N CYS A 311 -0.71 7.60 -13.54
CA CYS A 311 -2.02 6.98 -13.70
C CYS A 311 -2.71 7.41 -15.00
N MET A 312 -2.60 8.70 -15.39
CA MET A 312 -3.13 9.17 -16.69
C MET A 312 -2.37 8.52 -17.87
N ILE A 313 -1.04 8.39 -17.78
CA ILE A 313 -0.24 7.67 -18.78
C ILE A 313 -0.67 6.20 -18.84
N ALA A 314 -0.93 5.57 -17.70
CA ALA A 314 -1.40 4.19 -17.64
C ALA A 314 -2.80 4.02 -18.28
N LEU A 315 -3.69 5.01 -18.17
CA LEU A 315 -4.98 4.99 -18.89
C LEU A 315 -4.80 5.05 -20.41
N LEU A 316 -3.79 5.79 -20.89
CA LEU A 316 -3.45 5.81 -22.32
C LEU A 316 -2.78 4.51 -22.79
N ALA A 317 -2.26 3.71 -21.84
CA ALA A 317 -1.56 2.46 -22.11
C ALA A 317 -2.51 1.23 -22.14
N LEU A 318 -3.83 1.41 -21.91
CA LEU A 318 -4.85 0.35 -21.97
C LEU A 318 -5.20 -0.06 -23.40
#